data_23f63fe6cec1f2010235d5f671d36d02
#
_entry.id   23f63fe6cec1f2010235d5f671d36d02
#
_cell.length_a   1.000
_cell.length_b   1.000
_cell.length_c   1.000
_cell.angle_alpha   90.00
_cell.angle_beta   90.00
_cell.angle_gamma   90.00
#
_symmetry.space_group_name_H-M   'P 1'
#
loop_
_entity.id
_entity.type
_entity.pdbx_description
1 polymer ?
#
loop_
_entity_poly.entity_id
_entity_poly.type
_entity_poly.pdbx_seq_one_letter_code
_entity_poly.pdbx_strand_id
1 'polypeptide(L)' 'MFDEQLLMLARLTLDEAQQRRLKIATAESCTGGLIAGLLTEVPGSSATVERGFIVYSNRAKEEMLGV' A
#
# COMPACT_ATOMS: atom_id res chain seq x y z
N MET A 1 -9.09 -13.67 -0.03
CA MET A 1 -7.86 -13.53 0.78
C MET A 1 -8.03 -12.49 1.89
N PHE A 2 -8.54 -11.31 1.58
CA PHE A 2 -8.74 -10.28 2.60
C PHE A 2 -10.18 -10.28 3.07
N ASP A 3 -10.40 -10.11 4.39
CA ASP A 3 -11.75 -10.05 4.91
C ASP A 3 -12.43 -8.72 4.59
N GLU A 4 -13.74 -8.66 4.80
CA GLU A 4 -14.52 -7.48 4.43
C GLU A 4 -14.17 -6.25 5.23
N GLN A 5 -13.77 -6.41 6.50
CA GLN A 5 -13.37 -5.28 7.33
C GLN A 5 -12.08 -4.64 6.80
N LEU A 6 -11.11 -5.46 6.40
CA LEU A 6 -9.87 -4.95 5.82
C LEU A 6 -10.14 -4.27 4.48
N LEU A 7 -10.98 -4.87 3.65
CA LEU A 7 -11.35 -4.25 2.37
C LEU A 7 -12.06 -2.93 2.57
N MET A 8 -12.90 -2.82 3.59
CA MET A 8 -13.58 -1.57 3.92
C MET A 8 -12.60 -0.51 4.37
N LEU A 9 -11.64 -0.86 5.24
CA LEU A 9 -10.61 0.07 5.68
C LEU A 9 -9.76 0.55 4.51
N ALA A 10 -9.40 -0.36 3.60
CA ALA A 10 -8.66 -0.01 2.40
C ALA A 10 -9.44 0.99 1.55
N ARG A 11 -10.73 0.73 1.33
CA ARG A 11 -11.58 1.62 0.56
C ARG A 11 -11.69 3.01 1.19
N LEU A 12 -11.90 3.07 2.51
CA LEU A 12 -11.97 4.35 3.22
C LEU A 12 -10.66 5.12 3.15
N THR A 13 -9.54 4.41 3.26
CA THR A 13 -8.21 5.02 3.15
C THR A 13 -7.99 5.61 1.75
N LEU A 14 -8.34 4.84 0.71
CA LEU A 14 -8.20 5.30 -0.66
C LEU A 14 -9.11 6.48 -0.96
N ASP A 15 -10.36 6.44 -0.48
CA ASP A 15 -11.30 7.53 -0.67
C ASP A 15 -10.80 8.81 -0.01
N GLU A 16 -10.28 8.71 1.21
CA GLU A 16 -9.75 9.86 1.93
C GLU A 16 -8.55 10.47 1.20
N ALA A 17 -7.64 9.62 0.73
CA ALA A 17 -6.48 10.08 -0.03
C ALA A 17 -6.92 10.76 -1.32
N GLN A 18 -7.88 10.18 -2.02
CA GLN A 18 -8.37 10.74 -3.28
C GLN A 18 -9.04 12.10 -3.07
N GLN A 19 -9.84 12.25 -2.01
CA GLN A 19 -10.47 13.52 -1.68
C GLN A 19 -9.44 14.60 -1.40
N ARG A 20 -8.31 14.22 -0.81
CA ARG A 20 -7.22 15.14 -0.51
C ARG A 20 -6.23 15.29 -1.66
N ARG A 21 -6.48 14.62 -2.78
CA ARG A 21 -5.59 14.61 -3.95
C ARG A 21 -4.19 14.13 -3.62
N LEU A 22 -4.12 13.12 -2.73
CA LEU A 22 -2.86 12.50 -2.34
C LEU A 22 -2.68 11.18 -3.07
N LYS A 23 -1.43 10.84 -3.34
CA LYS A 23 -1.06 9.51 -3.80
C LYS A 23 -0.55 8.71 -2.62
N ILE A 24 -0.70 7.38 -2.68
CA ILE A 24 -0.24 6.48 -1.65
C ILE A 24 0.90 5.63 -2.21
N ALA A 25 1.96 5.52 -1.44
CA ALA A 25 3.02 4.55 -1.65
C ALA A 25 3.17 3.74 -0.36
N THR A 26 3.53 2.47 -0.49
CA THR A 26 3.72 1.59 0.65
C THR A 26 5.16 1.16 0.77
N ALA A 27 5.58 0.87 2.01
CA ALA A 27 6.86 0.27 2.29
C ALA A 27 6.62 -0.83 3.31
N GLU A 28 6.95 -2.07 2.96
CA GLU A 28 6.65 -3.24 3.76
C GLU A 28 7.87 -4.12 3.91
N SER A 29 7.95 -4.81 5.02
CA SER A 29 8.98 -5.82 5.28
C SER A 29 8.32 -7.17 5.57
N CYS A 30 7.88 -7.38 6.81
CA CYS A 30 7.35 -8.68 7.25
C CYS A 30 6.06 -9.08 6.56
N THR A 31 5.28 -8.14 6.11
CA THR A 31 4.00 -8.41 5.43
C THR A 31 4.18 -8.87 3.98
N GLY A 32 5.39 -8.69 3.41
CA GLY A 32 5.73 -9.28 2.11
C GLY A 32 4.91 -8.79 0.93
N GLY A 33 4.32 -7.61 1.01
CA GLY A 33 3.51 -7.04 -0.06
C GLY A 33 2.01 -7.12 0.17
N LEU A 34 1.57 -7.66 1.32
CA LEU A 34 0.14 -7.81 1.59
C LEU A 34 -0.58 -6.47 1.74
N ILE A 35 0.10 -5.42 2.23
CA ILE A 35 -0.53 -4.10 2.33
C ILE A 35 -0.80 -3.54 0.94
N ALA A 36 0.19 -3.57 0.06
CA ALA A 36 -0.01 -3.14 -1.32
C ALA A 36 -1.06 -4.00 -2.01
N GLY A 37 -1.04 -5.32 -1.78
CA GLY A 37 -2.03 -6.23 -2.32
C GLY A 37 -3.45 -5.90 -1.86
N LEU A 38 -3.61 -5.55 -0.58
CA LEU A 38 -4.89 -5.14 -0.04
C LEU A 38 -5.41 -3.88 -0.72
N LEU A 39 -4.58 -2.87 -0.84
CA LEU A 39 -4.99 -1.60 -1.46
C LEU A 39 -5.35 -1.78 -2.93
N THR A 40 -4.55 -2.56 -3.66
CA THR A 40 -4.79 -2.77 -5.09
C THR A 40 -5.96 -3.69 -5.38
N GLU A 41 -6.48 -4.41 -4.38
CA GLU A 41 -7.69 -5.21 -4.53
C GLU A 41 -8.92 -4.33 -4.71
N VAL A 42 -8.91 -3.11 -4.20
CA VAL A 42 -10.05 -2.21 -4.28
C VAL A 42 -10.19 -1.65 -5.70
N PRO A 43 -11.38 -1.80 -6.34
CA PRO A 43 -11.59 -1.24 -7.67
C PRO A 43 -11.35 0.27 -7.70
N GLY A 44 -10.63 0.73 -8.72
CA GLY A 44 -10.30 2.15 -8.86
C GLY A 44 -9.06 2.58 -8.07
N SER A 45 -8.39 1.67 -7.37
CA SER A 45 -7.22 2.01 -6.56
C SER A 45 -6.07 2.61 -7.37
N SER A 46 -6.00 2.33 -8.68
CA SER A 46 -4.92 2.85 -9.53
C SER A 46 -4.90 4.37 -9.61
N ALA A 47 -6.01 5.03 -9.31
CA ALA A 47 -6.07 6.49 -9.27
C ALA A 47 -5.27 7.06 -8.08
N THR A 48 -5.01 6.24 -7.07
CA THR A 48 -4.44 6.71 -5.80
C THR A 48 -3.14 5.99 -5.45
N VAL A 49 -3.09 4.66 -5.64
CA VAL A 49 -1.87 3.89 -5.33
C VAL A 49 -0.85 4.10 -6.43
N GLU A 50 0.31 4.59 -6.07
CA GLU A 50 1.36 4.86 -7.03
C GLU A 50 2.38 3.73 -7.12
N ARG A 51 2.91 3.30 -5.97
CA ARG A 51 3.93 2.26 -5.92
C ARG A 51 4.03 1.66 -4.53
N GLY A 52 4.71 0.53 -4.43
CA GLY A 52 5.00 -0.10 -3.16
C GLY A 52 6.39 -0.69 -3.17
N PHE A 53 7.05 -0.66 -2.02
CA PHE A 53 8.37 -1.25 -1.82
C PHE A 53 8.25 -2.41 -0.85
N ILE A 54 8.75 -3.57 -1.26
CA ILE A 54 8.85 -4.73 -0.40
C ILE A 54 10.34 -4.92 -0.13
N VAL A 55 10.76 -4.57 1.09
CA VAL A 55 12.17 -4.52 1.46
C VAL A 55 12.39 -5.37 2.70
N TYR A 56 12.83 -6.60 2.50
CA TYR A 56 12.94 -7.56 3.57
C TYR A 56 14.28 -7.52 4.29
N SER A 57 15.39 -7.54 3.54
CA SER A 57 16.73 -7.49 4.13
C SER A 57 17.10 -6.06 4.53
N ASN A 58 18.05 -5.93 5.45
CA ASN A 58 18.59 -4.62 5.81
C ASN A 58 19.22 -3.93 4.61
N ARG A 59 19.88 -4.69 3.75
CA ARG A 59 20.48 -4.16 2.52
C ARG A 59 19.42 -3.56 1.61
N ALA A 60 18.30 -4.26 1.41
CA ALA A 60 17.20 -3.75 0.59
C ALA A 60 16.61 -2.47 1.18
N LYS A 61 16.46 -2.42 2.51
CA LYS A 61 15.95 -1.23 3.19
C LYS A 61 16.88 -0.04 2.99
N GLU A 62 18.18 -0.27 3.06
CA GLU A 62 19.16 0.78 2.82
C GLU A 62 19.16 1.25 1.37
N GLU A 63 19.20 0.31 0.43
CA GLU A 63 19.31 0.63 -0.99
C GLU A 63 18.06 1.31 -1.54
N MET A 64 16.88 0.84 -1.15
CA MET A 64 15.63 1.29 -1.75
C MET A 64 14.96 2.42 -0.98
N LEU A 65 15.14 2.47 0.32
CA LEU A 65 14.46 3.46 1.16
C LEU A 65 15.42 4.44 1.85
N GLY A 66 16.71 4.20 1.79
CA GLY A 66 17.68 5.06 2.44
C GLY A 66 17.72 4.95 3.97
N VAL A 67 17.27 3.82 4.48
CA VAL A 67 17.20 3.59 5.92
C VAL A 67 18.59 3.30 6.49
#